data_5f72edb986c0a82520265caa166cc8f1
#
_entry.id   5f72edb986c0a82520265caa166cc8f1
#
_cell.length_a   1.000
_cell.length_b   1.000
_cell.length_c   1.000
_cell.angle_alpha   90.00
_cell.angle_beta   90.00
_cell.angle_gamma   90.00
#
_symmetry.space_group_name_H-M   'P 1'
#
loop_
_entity.id
_entity.type
_entity.pdbx_description
1 polymer ?
#
loop_
_entity_poly.entity_id
_entity_poly.type
_entity_poly.pdbx_seq_one_letter_code
_entity_poly.pdbx_strand_id
1 'polypeptide(L)'
;YKSDKLDDWKRFADRLNAVAEKLSRCGVRTGYHSHAHDHQPVEGQIPWEIVAENTDPRVILQLDTGNCMCGGADPYAVLTKYAGRNQSIHLKPYSKAAGYEPAIGEDDIPWEKVLSWSENEGRTEWFIVEYEMDKAPVSAIEKSIRYLRTLRPL
;
A
#
# COMPACT_ATOMS: atom_id res chain seq x y z
N TYR A 1 -8.97 9.44 -2.43
CA TYR A 1 -8.89 10.67 -3.22
C TYR A 1 -8.63 10.33 -4.68
N LYS A 2 -9.16 11.10 -5.64
CA LYS A 2 -8.94 10.92 -7.08
C LYS A 2 -9.03 12.27 -7.79
N SER A 3 -8.11 12.55 -8.69
CA SER A 3 -8.14 13.71 -9.60
C SER A 3 -7.35 13.40 -10.87
N ASP A 4 -7.72 14.03 -11.96
CA ASP A 4 -7.03 14.02 -13.25
C ASP A 4 -6.06 15.21 -13.43
N LYS A 5 -5.77 15.95 -12.34
CA LYS A 5 -4.86 17.11 -12.32
C LYS A 5 -3.80 16.96 -11.23
N LEU A 6 -2.54 17.16 -11.59
CA LEU A 6 -1.42 17.09 -10.63
C LEU A 6 -1.49 18.13 -9.53
N ASP A 7 -1.97 19.33 -9.83
CA ASP A 7 -2.10 20.38 -8.81
C ASP A 7 -3.08 20.00 -7.70
N ASP A 8 -4.09 19.19 -8.00
CA ASP A 8 -5.00 18.68 -6.98
C ASP A 8 -4.29 17.68 -6.04
N TRP A 9 -3.40 16.85 -6.57
CA TRP A 9 -2.60 15.92 -5.79
C TRP A 9 -1.61 16.65 -4.88
N LYS A 10 -0.98 17.74 -5.35
CA LYS A 10 -0.14 18.60 -4.51
C LYS A 10 -0.95 19.25 -3.38
N ARG A 11 -2.12 19.81 -3.69
CA ARG A 11 -3.02 20.36 -2.66
C ARG A 11 -3.52 19.29 -1.69
N PHE A 12 -3.68 18.06 -2.15
CA PHE A 12 -4.00 16.93 -1.28
C PHE A 12 -2.86 16.61 -0.31
N ALA A 13 -1.61 16.59 -0.79
CA ALA A 13 -0.42 16.41 0.04
C ALA A 13 -0.30 17.52 1.11
N ASP A 14 -0.54 18.79 0.75
CA ASP A 14 -0.56 19.90 1.70
C ASP A 14 -1.62 19.70 2.80
N ARG A 15 -2.80 19.21 2.45
CA ARG A 15 -3.84 18.88 3.45
C ARG A 15 -3.43 17.75 4.37
N LEU A 16 -2.79 16.69 3.85
CA LEU A 16 -2.25 15.62 4.67
C LEU A 16 -1.20 16.14 5.66
N ASN A 17 -0.31 17.03 5.22
CA ASN A 17 0.68 17.67 6.07
C ASN A 17 0.01 18.48 7.20
N ALA A 18 -1.00 19.29 6.88
CA ALA A 18 -1.72 20.07 7.88
C ALA A 18 -2.46 19.18 8.91
N VAL A 19 -2.99 18.04 8.48
CA VAL A 19 -3.62 17.05 9.37
C VAL A 19 -2.56 16.37 10.23
N ALA A 20 -1.44 15.92 9.65
CA ALA A 20 -0.34 15.29 10.37
C ALA A 20 0.22 16.21 11.46
N GLU A 21 0.40 17.49 11.16
CA GLU A 21 0.86 18.50 12.13
C GLU A 21 -0.10 18.61 13.33
N LYS A 22 -1.41 18.66 13.08
CA LYS A 22 -2.41 18.76 14.15
C LYS A 22 -2.45 17.49 15.00
N LEU A 23 -2.47 16.32 14.37
CA LEU A 23 -2.59 15.03 15.05
C LEU A 23 -1.34 14.66 15.84
N SER A 24 -0.15 15.06 15.37
CA SER A 24 1.11 14.78 16.05
C SER A 24 1.14 15.36 17.49
N ARG A 25 0.46 16.47 17.72
CA ARG A 25 0.34 17.10 19.06
C ARG A 25 -0.47 16.24 20.04
N CYS A 26 -1.28 15.32 19.53
CA CYS A 26 -2.08 14.38 20.30
C CYS A 26 -1.48 12.96 20.31
N GLY A 27 -0.27 12.76 19.75
CA GLY A 27 0.35 11.44 19.63
C GLY A 27 -0.33 10.52 18.61
N VAL A 28 -1.15 11.08 17.70
CA VAL A 28 -1.88 10.33 16.66
C VAL A 28 -1.16 10.50 15.33
N ARG A 29 -0.98 9.38 14.62
CA ARG A 29 -0.43 9.37 13.25
C ARG A 29 -1.56 9.37 12.22
N THR A 30 -1.27 9.87 11.02
CA THR A 30 -2.16 9.83 9.86
C THR A 30 -1.38 9.42 8.62
N GLY A 31 -2.08 9.02 7.58
CA GLY A 31 -1.48 8.62 6.33
C GLY A 31 -2.46 8.60 5.18
N TYR A 32 -1.98 8.06 4.07
CA TYR A 32 -2.76 7.84 2.87
C TYR A 32 -2.64 6.39 2.43
N HIS A 33 -3.78 5.75 2.19
CA HIS A 33 -3.89 4.40 1.64
C HIS A 33 -3.98 4.46 0.13
N SER A 34 -3.14 3.68 -0.57
CA SER A 34 -3.06 3.70 -2.02
C SER A 34 -4.17 2.90 -2.72
N HIS A 35 -4.59 3.38 -3.87
CA HIS A 35 -5.52 2.71 -4.77
C HIS A 35 -4.88 2.52 -6.15
N ALA A 36 -5.45 1.69 -7.00
CA ALA A 36 -4.89 1.39 -8.32
C ALA A 36 -4.67 2.64 -9.18
N HIS A 37 -5.59 3.61 -9.13
CA HIS A 37 -5.47 4.85 -9.90
C HIS A 37 -4.33 5.77 -9.44
N ASP A 38 -3.84 5.62 -8.21
CA ASP A 38 -2.72 6.41 -7.69
C ASP A 38 -1.38 6.04 -8.34
N HIS A 39 -1.32 4.83 -8.90
CA HIS A 39 -0.15 4.30 -9.60
C HIS A 39 -0.25 4.44 -11.14
N GLN A 40 -1.31 5.07 -11.64
CA GLN A 40 -1.49 5.38 -13.06
C GLN A 40 -1.10 6.83 -13.34
N PRO A 41 -0.44 7.13 -14.49
CA PRO A 41 0.03 8.47 -14.74
C PRO A 41 -1.11 9.47 -14.95
N VAL A 42 -1.00 10.61 -14.30
CA VAL A 42 -1.81 11.82 -14.51
C VAL A 42 -0.88 12.91 -15.01
N GLU A 43 -1.16 13.51 -16.16
CA GLU A 43 -0.30 14.52 -16.80
C GLU A 43 1.18 14.08 -16.86
N GLY A 44 1.43 12.77 -17.08
CA GLY A 44 2.76 12.18 -17.22
C GLY A 44 3.51 11.91 -15.91
N GLN A 45 2.90 12.11 -14.76
CA GLN A 45 3.49 11.80 -13.44
C GLN A 45 2.59 10.87 -12.64
N ILE A 46 3.18 10.12 -11.72
CA ILE A 46 2.47 9.16 -10.87
C ILE A 46 1.96 9.86 -9.61
N PRO A 47 0.63 9.92 -9.38
CA PRO A 47 0.03 10.58 -8.21
C PRO A 47 0.59 10.10 -6.86
N TRP A 48 0.82 8.80 -6.71
CA TRP A 48 1.44 8.26 -5.50
C TRP A 48 2.80 8.88 -5.21
N GLU A 49 3.64 9.06 -6.24
CA GLU A 49 4.95 9.71 -6.10
C GLU A 49 4.80 11.18 -5.70
N ILE A 50 3.84 11.89 -6.32
CA ILE A 50 3.54 13.29 -5.95
C ILE A 50 3.17 13.39 -4.46
N VAL A 51 2.30 12.49 -3.97
CA VAL A 51 1.94 12.46 -2.55
C VAL A 51 3.16 12.14 -1.69
N ALA A 52 3.96 11.14 -2.06
CA ALA A 52 5.12 10.72 -1.28
C ALA A 52 6.18 11.82 -1.17
N GLU A 53 6.45 12.53 -2.25
CA GLU A 53 7.49 13.54 -2.35
C GLU A 53 7.08 14.91 -1.74
N ASN A 54 5.77 15.17 -1.65
CA ASN A 54 5.24 16.43 -1.12
C ASN A 54 4.64 16.32 0.28
N THR A 55 4.74 15.14 0.92
CA THR A 55 4.27 14.95 2.31
C THR A 55 5.43 14.86 3.30
N ASP A 56 5.18 15.41 4.50
CA ASP A 56 6.07 15.30 5.66
C ASP A 56 6.33 13.80 5.99
N PRO A 57 7.55 13.43 6.43
CA PRO A 57 7.86 12.06 6.84
C PRO A 57 6.95 11.47 7.92
N ARG A 58 6.22 12.28 8.66
CA ARG A 58 5.21 11.83 9.63
C ARG A 58 3.93 11.27 8.99
N VAL A 59 3.68 11.57 7.72
CA VAL A 59 2.54 11.02 6.97
C VAL A 59 2.87 9.60 6.55
N ILE A 60 2.10 8.63 7.00
CA ILE A 60 2.27 7.22 6.63
C ILE A 60 1.85 7.04 5.17
N LEU A 61 2.69 6.41 4.39
CA LEU A 61 2.37 5.95 3.03
C LEU A 61 1.94 4.49 3.13
N GLN A 62 0.65 4.24 3.36
CA GLN A 62 0.10 2.90 3.46
C GLN A 62 -0.07 2.31 2.05
N LEU A 63 0.93 1.57 1.59
CA LEU A 63 0.84 0.88 0.31
C LEU A 63 -0.15 -0.29 0.42
N ASP A 64 -1.04 -0.40 -0.57
CA ASP A 64 -1.80 -1.60 -0.85
C ASP A 64 -1.11 -2.34 -2.01
N THR A 65 -0.65 -3.56 -1.76
CA THR A 65 0.15 -4.33 -2.72
C THR A 65 -0.63 -4.70 -3.98
N GLY A 66 -1.88 -5.09 -3.82
CA GLY A 66 -2.75 -5.47 -4.92
C GLY A 66 -3.16 -4.26 -5.78
N ASN A 67 -3.54 -3.17 -5.14
CA ASN A 67 -3.86 -1.92 -5.83
C ASN A 67 -2.64 -1.37 -6.59
N CYS A 68 -1.46 -1.44 -5.97
CA CYS A 68 -0.21 -1.04 -6.61
C CYS A 68 0.05 -1.84 -7.89
N MET A 69 -0.04 -3.16 -7.83
CA MET A 69 0.16 -4.04 -9.00
C MET A 69 -0.95 -3.86 -10.04
N CYS A 70 -2.20 -3.70 -9.63
CA CYS A 70 -3.32 -3.39 -10.53
C CYS A 70 -3.11 -2.07 -11.27
N GLY A 71 -2.54 -1.08 -10.61
CA GLY A 71 -2.16 0.21 -11.21
C GLY A 71 -0.97 0.14 -12.17
N GLY A 72 -0.30 -1.02 -12.27
CA GLY A 72 0.83 -1.26 -13.17
C GLY A 72 2.21 -1.07 -12.54
N ALA A 73 2.29 -0.81 -11.22
CA ALA A 73 3.56 -0.67 -10.51
C ALA A 73 3.98 -1.98 -9.82
N ASP A 74 5.28 -2.10 -9.54
CA ASP A 74 5.82 -3.20 -8.74
C ASP A 74 5.78 -2.81 -7.25
N PRO A 75 5.00 -3.52 -6.40
CA PRO A 75 4.86 -3.16 -5.00
C PRO A 75 6.18 -3.23 -4.22
N TYR A 76 7.09 -4.15 -4.56
CA TYR A 76 8.40 -4.21 -3.93
C TYR A 76 9.25 -2.97 -4.27
N ALA A 77 9.27 -2.57 -5.54
CA ALA A 77 10.01 -1.38 -5.97
C ALA A 77 9.45 -0.10 -5.32
N VAL A 78 8.13 0.03 -5.22
CA VAL A 78 7.49 1.18 -4.58
C VAL A 78 7.79 1.24 -3.09
N LEU A 79 7.72 0.11 -2.37
CA LEU A 79 8.06 0.04 -0.94
C LEU A 79 9.51 0.47 -0.69
N THR A 80 10.46 -0.06 -1.46
CA THR A 80 11.88 0.24 -1.28
C THR A 80 12.22 1.68 -1.61
N LYS A 81 11.54 2.29 -2.59
CA LYS A 81 11.72 3.71 -2.96
C LYS A 81 11.40 4.66 -1.80
N TYR A 82 10.40 4.31 -0.98
CA TYR A 82 9.93 5.15 0.13
C TYR A 82 10.17 4.50 1.50
N ALA A 83 11.39 4.00 1.71
CA ALA A 83 11.80 3.35 2.95
C ALA A 83 11.49 4.21 4.19
N GLY A 84 10.98 3.56 5.24
CA GLY A 84 10.63 4.23 6.50
C GLY A 84 9.30 5.00 6.49
N ARG A 85 8.57 5.02 5.35
CA ARG A 85 7.26 5.66 5.23
C ARG A 85 6.09 4.67 5.29
N ASN A 86 6.37 3.36 5.26
CA ASN A 86 5.40 2.28 5.17
C ASN A 86 5.18 1.59 6.52
N GLN A 87 4.88 2.36 7.59
CA GLN A 87 4.63 1.78 8.92
C GLN A 87 3.38 0.87 8.94
N SER A 88 2.51 1.02 7.97
CA SER A 88 1.36 0.14 7.74
C SER A 88 1.30 -0.22 6.26
N ILE A 89 1.00 -1.48 5.96
CA ILE A 89 0.87 -2.00 4.60
C ILE A 89 -0.37 -2.89 4.51
N HIS A 90 -1.12 -2.77 3.42
CA HIS A 90 -2.17 -3.72 3.09
C HIS A 90 -1.61 -4.85 2.23
N LEU A 91 -1.75 -6.07 2.74
CA LEU A 91 -1.42 -7.29 2.03
C LEU A 91 -2.67 -7.72 1.25
N LYS A 92 -2.82 -7.18 0.07
CA LYS A 92 -3.92 -7.46 -0.85
C LYS A 92 -3.38 -8.25 -2.04
N PRO A 93 -3.95 -9.43 -2.35
CA PRO A 93 -3.51 -10.22 -3.49
C PRO A 93 -3.91 -9.58 -4.81
N TYR A 94 -3.13 -9.84 -5.85
CA TYR A 94 -3.48 -9.48 -7.22
C TYR A 94 -2.78 -10.39 -8.22
N SER A 95 -3.53 -10.85 -9.23
CA SER A 95 -3.00 -11.58 -10.37
C SER A 95 -3.34 -10.86 -11.68
N LYS A 96 -2.40 -10.79 -12.59
CA LYS A 96 -2.64 -10.24 -13.94
C LYS A 96 -3.69 -11.03 -14.71
N ALA A 97 -3.83 -12.33 -14.41
CA ALA A 97 -4.78 -13.20 -15.08
C ALA A 97 -6.18 -13.17 -14.45
N ALA A 98 -6.29 -13.00 -13.11
CA ALA A 98 -7.51 -13.15 -12.35
C ALA A 98 -7.90 -11.95 -11.48
N GLY A 99 -7.17 -10.83 -11.59
CA GLY A 99 -7.44 -9.63 -10.79
C GLY A 99 -7.27 -9.88 -9.31
N TYR A 100 -8.26 -9.48 -8.51
CA TYR A 100 -8.27 -9.61 -7.04
C TYR A 100 -8.86 -10.93 -6.52
N GLU A 101 -9.24 -11.88 -7.41
CA GLU A 101 -9.87 -13.14 -7.00
C GLU A 101 -8.97 -14.11 -6.21
N PRO A 102 -7.64 -14.22 -6.49
CA PRO A 102 -6.78 -15.15 -5.79
C PRO A 102 -6.64 -14.83 -4.29
N ALA A 103 -6.33 -15.86 -3.49
CA ALA A 103 -5.81 -15.64 -2.15
C ALA A 103 -4.32 -15.28 -2.20
N ILE A 104 -3.78 -14.69 -1.12
CA ILE A 104 -2.32 -14.47 -0.97
C ILE A 104 -1.58 -15.81 -1.11
N GLY A 105 -0.59 -15.82 -2.01
CA GLY A 105 0.18 -17.01 -2.38
C GLY A 105 -0.36 -17.77 -3.59
N GLU A 106 -1.54 -17.43 -4.09
CA GLU A 106 -2.11 -17.90 -5.36
C GLU A 106 -2.04 -16.79 -6.45
N ASP A 107 -1.37 -15.68 -6.17
CA ASP A 107 -1.29 -14.42 -6.91
C ASP A 107 0.12 -14.13 -7.44
N ASP A 108 0.32 -12.96 -8.07
CA ASP A 108 1.61 -12.61 -8.71
C ASP A 108 2.52 -11.74 -7.83
N ILE A 109 2.12 -11.43 -6.58
CA ILE A 109 2.93 -10.57 -5.70
C ILE A 109 4.11 -11.37 -5.10
N PRO A 110 5.34 -10.82 -5.13
CA PRO A 110 6.52 -11.49 -4.59
C PRO A 110 6.57 -11.41 -3.06
N TRP A 111 5.66 -12.10 -2.38
CA TRP A 111 5.40 -12.00 -0.94
C TRP A 111 6.63 -12.15 -0.05
N GLU A 112 7.50 -13.11 -0.36
CA GLU A 112 8.71 -13.32 0.44
C GLU A 112 9.61 -12.08 0.45
N LYS A 113 9.79 -11.44 -0.72
CA LYS A 113 10.58 -10.21 -0.85
C LYS A 113 9.90 -9.04 -0.14
N VAL A 114 8.59 -8.87 -0.37
CA VAL A 114 7.79 -7.79 0.24
C VAL A 114 7.84 -7.88 1.75
N LEU A 115 7.56 -9.06 2.34
CA LEU A 115 7.54 -9.25 3.78
C LEU A 115 8.94 -9.12 4.38
N SER A 116 9.94 -9.80 3.79
CA SER A 116 11.31 -9.76 4.31
C SER A 116 11.85 -8.33 4.38
N TRP A 117 11.66 -7.55 3.32
CA TRP A 117 12.11 -6.17 3.31
C TRP A 117 11.31 -5.29 4.30
N SER A 118 9.99 -5.44 4.32
CA SER A 118 9.12 -4.65 5.20
C SER A 118 9.45 -4.83 6.68
N GLU A 119 9.79 -6.07 7.08
CA GLU A 119 10.17 -6.40 8.47
C GLU A 119 11.58 -5.90 8.83
N ASN A 120 12.54 -6.08 7.94
CA ASN A 120 13.95 -5.84 8.27
C ASN A 120 14.41 -4.41 7.99
N GLU A 121 13.94 -3.80 6.91
CA GLU A 121 14.41 -2.51 6.41
C GLU A 121 13.29 -1.48 6.35
N GLY A 122 12.06 -1.91 6.04
CA GLY A 122 10.90 -1.05 5.85
C GLY A 122 10.33 -0.43 7.13
N ARG A 123 10.68 -1.00 8.31
CA ARG A 123 10.14 -0.61 9.63
C ARG A 123 8.61 -0.66 9.67
N THR A 124 8.01 -1.63 8.97
CA THR A 124 6.56 -1.82 8.95
C THR A 124 6.11 -2.41 10.30
N GLU A 125 5.14 -1.75 10.92
CA GLU A 125 4.59 -2.13 12.22
C GLU A 125 3.30 -2.96 12.06
N TRP A 126 2.54 -2.70 10.99
CA TRP A 126 1.23 -3.29 10.76
C TRP A 126 1.11 -3.89 9.37
N PHE A 127 0.83 -5.18 9.33
CA PHE A 127 0.54 -5.96 8.12
C PHE A 127 -0.94 -6.32 8.14
N ILE A 128 -1.73 -5.73 7.24
CA ILE A 128 -3.19 -5.85 7.22
C ILE A 128 -3.59 -6.68 6.00
N VAL A 129 -4.08 -7.90 6.24
CA VAL A 129 -4.61 -8.74 5.17
C VAL A 129 -5.95 -8.18 4.72
N GLU A 130 -6.08 -7.91 3.42
CA GLU A 130 -7.29 -7.38 2.81
C GLU A 130 -7.77 -8.28 1.68
N TYR A 131 -9.10 -8.54 1.67
CA TYR A 131 -9.77 -9.27 0.61
C TYR A 131 -11.17 -8.69 0.39
N GLU A 132 -11.43 -8.14 -0.80
CA GLU A 132 -12.64 -7.37 -1.12
C GLU A 132 -13.63 -8.12 -2.01
N MET A 133 -13.33 -9.37 -2.40
CA MET A 133 -14.22 -10.12 -3.28
C MET A 133 -15.35 -10.75 -2.49
N ASP A 134 -16.58 -10.64 -2.98
CA ASP A 134 -17.78 -11.19 -2.33
C ASP A 134 -17.82 -12.72 -2.29
N LYS A 135 -17.08 -13.36 -3.21
CA LYS A 135 -17.07 -14.81 -3.37
C LYS A 135 -16.11 -15.47 -2.38
N ALA A 136 -16.68 -16.17 -1.41
CA ALA A 136 -15.94 -16.96 -0.41
C ALA A 136 -14.84 -16.20 0.37
N PRO A 137 -15.12 -15.00 0.92
CA PRO A 137 -14.09 -14.17 1.54
C PRO A 137 -13.40 -14.84 2.75
N VAL A 138 -14.13 -15.58 3.57
CA VAL A 138 -13.56 -16.30 4.72
C VAL A 138 -12.55 -17.36 4.27
N SER A 139 -12.88 -18.16 3.27
CA SER A 139 -11.96 -19.17 2.73
C SER A 139 -10.71 -18.55 2.13
N ALA A 140 -10.83 -17.41 1.43
CA ALA A 140 -9.68 -16.70 0.88
C ALA A 140 -8.76 -16.15 1.97
N ILE A 141 -9.33 -15.57 3.03
CA ILE A 141 -8.56 -15.10 4.19
C ILE A 141 -7.86 -16.26 4.91
N GLU A 142 -8.54 -17.39 5.12
CA GLU A 142 -7.94 -18.59 5.73
C GLU A 142 -6.76 -19.14 4.91
N LYS A 143 -6.89 -19.18 3.60
CA LYS A 143 -5.79 -19.58 2.70
C LYS A 143 -4.62 -18.60 2.79
N SER A 144 -4.92 -17.30 2.72
CA SER A 144 -3.93 -16.22 2.83
C SER A 144 -3.12 -16.32 4.12
N ILE A 145 -3.80 -16.46 5.26
CA ILE A 145 -3.14 -16.60 6.58
C ILE A 145 -2.29 -17.88 6.63
N ARG A 146 -2.80 -18.99 6.09
CA ARG A 146 -2.06 -20.24 6.01
C ARG A 146 -0.76 -20.09 5.23
N TYR A 147 -0.81 -19.46 4.06
CA TYR A 147 0.37 -19.19 3.25
C TYR A 147 1.36 -18.25 3.97
N LEU A 148 0.89 -17.14 4.52
CA LEU A 148 1.73 -16.19 5.25
C LEU A 148 2.46 -16.85 6.42
N ARG A 149 1.82 -17.79 7.13
CA ARG A 149 2.45 -18.57 8.21
C ARG A 149 3.56 -19.52 7.71
N THR A 150 3.55 -19.95 6.46
CA THR A 150 4.66 -20.71 5.89
C THR A 150 5.90 -19.84 5.66
N LEU A 151 5.70 -18.56 5.35
CA LEU A 151 6.79 -17.60 5.17
C LEU A 151 7.30 -17.02 6.49
N ARG A 152 6.41 -16.88 7.45
CA ARG A 152 6.67 -16.30 8.79
C ARG A 152 5.98 -17.14 9.86
N PRO A 153 6.65 -18.18 10.40
CA PRO A 153 6.14 -18.94 11.53
C PRO A 153 5.94 -18.00 12.73
N LEU A 154 4.71 -17.97 13.22
CA LEU A 154 4.33 -17.21 14.42
C LEU A 154 4.67 -18.02 15.66
#